data_5f59fc2f94814f1764dee50a1852b15a
#
_entry.id   5f59fc2f94814f1764dee50a1852b15a
#
_cell.length_a   1.000
_cell.length_b   1.000
_cell.length_c   1.000
_cell.angle_alpha   90.00
_cell.angle_beta   90.00
_cell.angle_gamma   90.00
#
_symmetry.space_group_name_H-M   'P 1'
#
loop_
_entity.id
_entity.type
_entity.pdbx_description
1 polymer ?
#
loop_
_entity_poly.entity_id
_entity_poly.type
_entity_poly.pdbx_seq_one_letter_code
_entity_poly.pdbx_strand_id
1 'polypeptide(L)'
;MTREAVHDLVERPFAALVAQLEAGRSDTLNAYLAAVARFHRYSWTNQFLIASQRPEATRVAGFQTWRGLGRWVRRGERGIAIIAPILRRTRENTDPLDRDTRTEPVGFRAAYVFDVAQTDGDPLPNLARDASGDPRSYTVLLEQAVRDAGVALRDADDLDGAHGVSLPGCIQILSSLGACDRFATLAHEFAHELLHRRGDDRPTCKTVRETEAEAVAHIVCSATGVQPSVAASDYIGLYDGSADTLRASLARIQAAARTILDAVVGQGGTAS
;
A
#
# COMPACT_ATOMS: atom_id res chain seq x y z
N MET A 1 19.06 -11.01 15.97
CA MET A 1 19.59 -9.78 15.34
C MET A 1 19.43 -8.66 16.36
N THR A 2 20.44 -7.83 16.54
CA THR A 2 20.39 -6.68 17.48
C THR A 2 19.44 -5.60 16.96
N ARG A 3 19.04 -4.67 17.83
CA ARG A 3 18.20 -3.50 17.45
C ARG A 3 18.88 -2.66 16.36
N GLU A 4 20.20 -2.53 16.44
CA GLU A 4 21.05 -1.85 15.44
C GLU A 4 20.99 -2.53 14.08
N ALA A 5 21.08 -3.86 14.02
CA ALA A 5 21.00 -4.60 12.77
C ALA A 5 19.61 -4.52 12.11
N VAL A 6 18.52 -4.37 12.89
CA VAL A 6 17.18 -4.10 12.37
C VAL A 6 17.10 -2.67 11.81
N HIS A 7 17.71 -1.71 12.50
CA HIS A 7 17.80 -0.32 12.05
C HIS A 7 18.56 -0.23 10.72
N ASP A 8 19.75 -0.79 10.64
CA ASP A 8 20.59 -0.80 9.44
C ASP A 8 19.90 -1.45 8.24
N LEU A 9 19.06 -2.47 8.48
CA LEU A 9 18.30 -3.15 7.42
C LEU A 9 17.37 -2.19 6.67
N VAL A 10 16.84 -1.17 7.35
CA VAL A 10 15.92 -0.17 6.78
C VAL A 10 16.68 1.05 6.26
N GLU A 11 17.62 1.56 7.04
CA GLU A 11 18.27 2.84 6.76
C GLU A 11 19.15 2.79 5.50
N ARG A 12 19.87 1.71 5.26
CA ARG A 12 20.73 1.60 4.07
C ARG A 12 19.95 1.64 2.75
N PRO A 13 18.89 0.83 2.55
CA PRO A 13 18.09 0.94 1.32
C PRO A 13 17.38 2.28 1.20
N PHE A 14 16.94 2.88 2.33
CA PHE A 14 16.30 4.18 2.32
C PHE A 14 17.27 5.30 1.92
N ALA A 15 18.48 5.31 2.44
CA ALA A 15 19.52 6.25 2.01
C ALA A 15 19.85 6.10 0.51
N ALA A 16 19.88 4.86 0.00
CA ALA A 16 20.07 4.61 -1.43
C ALA A 16 18.91 5.16 -2.28
N LEU A 17 17.65 5.06 -1.81
CA LEU A 17 16.49 5.67 -2.45
C LEU A 17 16.64 7.20 -2.50
N VAL A 18 16.98 7.84 -1.37
CA VAL A 18 17.20 9.29 -1.29
C VAL A 18 18.26 9.72 -2.30
N ALA A 19 19.41 9.06 -2.32
CA ALA A 19 20.50 9.39 -3.24
C ALA A 19 20.09 9.24 -4.73
N GLN A 20 19.21 8.31 -5.05
CA GLN A 20 18.68 8.19 -6.42
C GLN A 20 17.75 9.34 -6.77
N LEU A 21 16.87 9.74 -5.85
CA LEU A 21 15.97 10.87 -6.06
C LEU A 21 16.73 12.20 -6.19
N GLU A 22 17.79 12.39 -5.41
CA GLU A 22 18.72 13.52 -5.53
C GLU A 22 19.42 13.56 -6.91
N ALA A 23 19.68 12.37 -7.47
CA ALA A 23 20.23 12.23 -8.83
C ALA A 23 19.15 12.31 -9.94
N GLY A 24 17.90 12.66 -9.62
CA GLY A 24 16.80 12.76 -10.57
C GLY A 24 16.31 11.40 -11.11
N ARG A 25 16.48 10.30 -10.34
CA ARG A 25 16.05 8.94 -10.74
C ARG A 25 14.97 8.41 -9.81
N SER A 26 13.87 7.96 -10.38
CA SER A 26 12.69 7.48 -9.65
C SER A 26 12.47 5.96 -9.73
N ASP A 27 13.37 5.19 -10.38
CA ASP A 27 13.16 3.75 -10.61
C ASP A 27 12.91 2.96 -9.32
N THR A 28 13.70 3.22 -8.27
CA THR A 28 13.53 2.54 -6.97
C THR A 28 12.22 2.95 -6.28
N LEU A 29 11.82 4.22 -6.42
CA LEU A 29 10.54 4.69 -5.89
C LEU A 29 9.36 4.03 -6.62
N ASN A 30 9.42 3.96 -7.95
CA ASN A 30 8.40 3.28 -8.75
C ASN A 30 8.29 1.79 -8.39
N ALA A 31 9.43 1.11 -8.21
CA ALA A 31 9.45 -0.28 -7.75
C ALA A 31 8.84 -0.43 -6.35
N TYR A 32 9.08 0.53 -5.46
CA TYR A 32 8.45 0.56 -4.14
C TYR A 32 6.92 0.74 -4.24
N LEU A 33 6.42 1.71 -5.01
CA LEU A 33 4.98 1.93 -5.18
C LEU A 33 4.29 0.70 -5.78
N ALA A 34 4.92 0.03 -6.74
CA ALA A 34 4.44 -1.24 -7.27
C ALA A 34 4.42 -2.36 -6.20
N ALA A 35 5.37 -2.37 -5.27
CA ALA A 35 5.36 -3.30 -4.14
C ALA A 35 4.25 -2.98 -3.14
N VAL A 36 3.95 -1.70 -2.88
CA VAL A 36 2.81 -1.28 -2.04
C VAL A 36 1.50 -1.82 -2.61
N ALA A 37 1.29 -1.73 -3.92
CA ALA A 37 0.10 -2.27 -4.59
C ALA A 37 -0.05 -3.79 -4.37
N ARG A 38 1.05 -4.54 -4.42
CA ARG A 38 1.08 -6.01 -4.24
C ARG A 38 0.98 -6.45 -2.79
N PHE A 39 1.61 -5.69 -1.88
CA PHE A 39 1.82 -6.06 -0.48
C PHE A 39 1.13 -5.10 0.51
N HIS A 40 -0.01 -4.52 0.14
CA HIS A 40 -0.72 -3.48 0.92
C HIS A 40 -1.03 -3.89 2.38
N ARG A 41 -1.03 -5.19 2.71
CA ARG A 41 -1.22 -5.70 4.08
C ARG A 41 0.04 -5.66 4.95
N TYR A 42 1.22 -5.50 4.35
CA TYR A 42 2.45 -5.32 5.10
C TYR A 42 2.60 -3.86 5.55
N SER A 43 3.36 -3.63 6.64
CA SER A 43 3.76 -2.26 7.01
C SER A 43 4.60 -1.62 5.91
N TRP A 44 4.61 -0.29 5.82
CA TRP A 44 5.40 0.44 4.83
C TRP A 44 6.88 0.00 4.85
N THR A 45 7.44 -0.18 6.06
CA THR A 45 8.81 -0.66 6.24
C THR A 45 9.03 -2.02 5.58
N ASN A 46 8.10 -2.98 5.77
CA ASN A 46 8.23 -4.30 5.19
C ASN A 46 7.99 -4.29 3.68
N GLN A 47 7.09 -3.47 3.17
CA GLN A 47 6.92 -3.27 1.73
C GLN A 47 8.21 -2.76 1.09
N PHE A 48 8.84 -1.77 1.73
CA PHE A 48 10.10 -1.21 1.29
C PHE A 48 11.24 -2.24 1.34
N LEU A 49 11.32 -3.03 2.41
CA LEU A 49 12.30 -4.12 2.54
C LEU A 49 12.12 -5.20 1.48
N ILE A 50 10.87 -5.56 1.15
CA ILE A 50 10.58 -6.51 0.09
C ILE A 50 11.01 -5.94 -1.25
N ALA A 51 10.60 -4.71 -1.56
CA ALA A 51 10.93 -4.04 -2.83
C ALA A 51 12.43 -3.87 -3.05
N SER A 52 13.17 -3.50 -1.98
CA SER A 52 14.62 -3.28 -2.08
C SER A 52 15.43 -4.56 -2.24
N GLN A 53 14.95 -5.69 -1.74
CA GLN A 53 15.64 -6.97 -1.80
C GLN A 53 15.18 -7.83 -3.00
N ARG A 54 13.92 -7.71 -3.40
CA ARG A 54 13.31 -8.46 -4.50
C ARG A 54 12.18 -7.68 -5.18
N PRO A 55 12.51 -6.74 -6.07
CA PRO A 55 11.51 -5.87 -6.71
C PRO A 55 10.44 -6.62 -7.50
N GLU A 56 10.81 -7.78 -8.06
CA GLU A 56 9.94 -8.65 -8.85
C GLU A 56 9.03 -9.56 -8.00
N ALA A 57 9.16 -9.58 -6.67
CA ALA A 57 8.35 -10.43 -5.81
C ALA A 57 6.85 -10.19 -6.03
N THR A 58 6.07 -11.28 -6.07
CA THR A 58 4.64 -11.23 -6.34
C THR A 58 3.78 -11.70 -5.17
N ARG A 59 4.21 -12.77 -4.49
CA ARG A 59 3.53 -13.35 -3.32
C ARG A 59 4.58 -13.83 -2.34
N VAL A 60 4.62 -13.23 -1.16
CA VAL A 60 5.61 -13.59 -0.14
C VAL A 60 4.94 -14.20 1.09
N ALA A 61 5.54 -15.25 1.61
CA ALA A 61 5.11 -15.87 2.87
C ALA A 61 6.29 -16.49 3.61
N GLY A 62 6.09 -16.73 4.90
CA GLY A 62 7.07 -17.46 5.73
C GLY A 62 7.20 -18.93 5.32
N PHE A 63 8.32 -19.55 5.67
CA PHE A 63 8.64 -20.93 5.33
C PHE A 63 7.54 -21.92 5.74
N GLN A 64 6.98 -21.79 6.95
CA GLN A 64 5.92 -22.68 7.43
C GLN A 64 4.60 -22.45 6.71
N THR A 65 4.29 -21.22 6.33
CA THR A 65 3.10 -20.90 5.54
C THR A 65 3.16 -21.57 4.17
N TRP A 66 4.33 -21.51 3.51
CA TRP A 66 4.53 -22.21 2.24
C TRP A 66 4.32 -23.72 2.38
N ARG A 67 4.86 -24.32 3.45
CA ARG A 67 4.65 -25.76 3.72
C ARG A 67 3.17 -26.09 3.94
N GLY A 68 2.44 -25.26 4.66
CA GLY A 68 0.99 -25.44 4.85
C GLY A 68 0.19 -25.35 3.56
N LEU A 69 0.71 -24.64 2.56
CA LEU A 69 0.13 -24.51 1.22
C LEU A 69 0.62 -25.61 0.23
N GLY A 70 1.30 -26.65 0.70
CA GLY A 70 1.83 -27.72 -0.15
C GLY A 70 3.02 -27.27 -1.02
N ARG A 71 3.76 -26.26 -0.58
CA ARG A 71 4.92 -25.72 -1.31
C ARG A 71 6.19 -25.72 -0.46
N TRP A 72 7.31 -25.88 -1.12
CA TRP A 72 8.63 -25.94 -0.48
C TRP A 72 9.57 -24.89 -1.05
N VAL A 73 10.22 -24.14 -0.17
CA VAL A 73 11.31 -23.23 -0.57
C VAL A 73 12.45 -24.06 -1.12
N ARG A 74 12.92 -23.73 -2.31
CA ARG A 74 14.03 -24.44 -2.96
C ARG A 74 15.32 -24.30 -2.14
N ARG A 75 16.13 -25.35 -2.18
CA ARG A 75 17.44 -25.35 -1.49
C ARG A 75 18.35 -24.27 -2.06
N GLY A 76 18.97 -23.48 -1.19
CA GLY A 76 19.88 -22.40 -1.58
C GLY A 76 19.21 -21.03 -1.79
N GLU A 77 17.88 -20.96 -1.78
CA GLU A 77 17.18 -19.67 -1.87
C GLU A 77 17.47 -18.80 -0.65
N ARG A 78 17.66 -17.50 -0.92
CA ARG A 78 17.84 -16.49 0.13
C ARG A 78 16.50 -15.88 0.50
N GLY A 79 16.16 -15.93 1.78
CA GLY A 79 14.94 -15.29 2.28
C GLY A 79 15.04 -13.78 2.25
N ILE A 80 13.91 -13.14 1.99
CA ILE A 80 13.72 -11.70 2.07
C ILE A 80 13.56 -11.34 3.55
N ALA A 81 14.45 -10.53 4.08
CA ALA A 81 14.40 -10.11 5.47
C ALA A 81 13.30 -9.04 5.68
N ILE A 82 12.43 -9.28 6.65
CA ILE A 82 11.38 -8.35 7.08
C ILE A 82 11.44 -8.17 8.59
N ILE A 83 10.71 -7.17 9.09
CA ILE A 83 10.56 -6.91 10.52
C ILE A 83 9.24 -7.53 10.99
N ALA A 84 9.32 -8.41 11.99
CA ALA A 84 8.15 -9.02 12.61
C ALA A 84 8.07 -8.64 14.09
N PRO A 85 6.88 -8.38 14.65
CA PRO A 85 6.71 -8.12 16.07
C PRO A 85 7.02 -9.37 16.89
N ILE A 86 7.63 -9.17 18.06
CA ILE A 86 7.71 -10.18 19.09
C ILE A 86 6.48 -9.99 19.97
N LEU A 87 5.56 -10.94 19.90
CA LEU A 87 4.31 -10.89 20.63
C LEU A 87 4.46 -11.61 21.97
N ARG A 88 4.08 -10.94 23.07
CA ARG A 88 3.95 -11.56 24.39
C ARG A 88 2.47 -11.74 24.71
N ARG A 89 2.10 -12.93 25.13
CA ARG A 89 0.78 -13.19 25.71
C ARG A 89 0.76 -12.69 27.14
N THR A 90 -0.06 -11.70 27.45
CA THR A 90 -0.29 -11.20 28.80
C THR A 90 -1.62 -11.79 29.28
N ARG A 91 -1.62 -12.51 30.39
CA ARG A 91 -2.84 -12.91 31.06
C ARG A 91 -3.24 -11.78 31.98
N GLU A 92 -4.33 -11.14 31.68
CA GLU A 92 -4.89 -10.02 32.46
C GLU A 92 -5.98 -10.49 33.41
N ASN A 93 -6.12 -11.66 33.86
CA ASN A 93 -6.93 -11.98 35.05
C ASN A 93 -6.68 -13.38 35.60
N THR A 94 -6.77 -13.48 36.92
CA THR A 94 -6.76 -14.71 37.71
C THR A 94 -8.10 -15.49 37.65
N ASP A 95 -9.04 -15.11 36.82
CA ASP A 95 -10.31 -15.81 36.64
C ASP A 95 -10.13 -16.94 35.60
N PRO A 96 -10.31 -18.23 36.01
CA PRO A 96 -10.15 -19.39 35.13
C PRO A 96 -11.18 -19.44 33.96
N LEU A 97 -12.23 -18.63 34.01
CA LEU A 97 -13.30 -18.57 32.99
C LEU A 97 -13.09 -17.47 31.94
N ASP A 98 -12.20 -16.54 32.20
CA ASP A 98 -11.91 -15.46 31.22
C ASP A 98 -10.77 -15.89 30.29
N ARG A 99 -11.10 -16.17 29.02
CA ARG A 99 -10.17 -16.60 27.95
C ARG A 99 -9.57 -15.42 27.17
N ASP A 100 -9.74 -14.20 27.62
CA ASP A 100 -9.24 -13.03 26.91
C ASP A 100 -7.72 -12.89 27.10
N THR A 101 -6.99 -13.47 26.16
CA THR A 101 -5.53 -13.38 26.10
C THR A 101 -5.14 -12.22 25.19
N ARG A 102 -4.86 -11.05 25.75
CA ARG A 102 -4.30 -9.94 24.97
C ARG A 102 -2.86 -10.26 24.59
N THR A 103 -2.57 -10.03 23.32
CA THR A 103 -1.22 -10.20 22.77
C THR A 103 -0.65 -8.84 22.46
N GLU A 104 0.41 -8.44 23.16
CA GLU A 104 1.06 -7.14 23.01
C GLU A 104 2.44 -7.28 22.36
N PRO A 105 2.82 -6.36 21.44
CA PRO A 105 4.14 -6.33 20.87
C PRO A 105 5.14 -5.81 21.90
N VAL A 106 6.08 -6.66 22.32
CA VAL A 106 7.15 -6.32 23.27
C VAL A 106 8.48 -5.99 22.60
N GLY A 107 8.56 -6.06 21.28
CA GLY A 107 9.74 -5.75 20.49
C GLY A 107 9.59 -6.19 19.04
N PHE A 108 10.67 -6.07 18.29
CA PHE A 108 10.73 -6.48 16.90
C PHE A 108 11.94 -7.38 16.65
N ARG A 109 11.80 -8.29 15.68
CA ARG A 109 12.86 -9.16 15.22
C ARG A 109 12.89 -9.23 13.71
N ALA A 110 14.03 -9.56 13.12
CA ALA A 110 14.05 -9.98 11.73
C ALA A 110 13.36 -11.34 11.57
N ALA A 111 12.55 -11.43 10.55
CA ALA A 111 11.98 -12.68 10.05
C ALA A 111 12.29 -12.79 8.55
N TYR A 112 12.15 -13.98 8.00
CA TYR A 112 12.42 -14.22 6.59
C TYR A 112 11.16 -14.72 5.91
N VAL A 113 10.85 -14.10 4.79
CA VAL A 113 9.80 -14.55 3.87
C VAL A 113 10.44 -14.93 2.53
N PHE A 114 9.71 -15.69 1.74
CA PHE A 114 10.15 -16.15 0.43
C PHE A 114 9.04 -15.85 -0.58
N ASP A 115 9.43 -15.42 -1.77
CA ASP A 115 8.50 -15.25 -2.86
C ASP A 115 8.08 -16.61 -3.45
N VAL A 116 6.88 -16.67 -4.02
CA VAL A 116 6.38 -17.88 -4.70
C VAL A 116 7.35 -18.40 -5.76
N ALA A 117 8.04 -17.51 -6.46
CA ALA A 117 9.07 -17.87 -7.45
C ALA A 117 10.30 -18.57 -6.85
N GLN A 118 10.46 -18.56 -5.51
CA GLN A 118 11.49 -19.29 -4.77
C GLN A 118 11.01 -20.65 -4.27
N THR A 119 9.80 -21.07 -4.63
CA THR A 119 9.18 -22.29 -4.11
C THR A 119 8.77 -23.22 -5.23
N ASP A 120 8.80 -24.53 -4.95
CA ASP A 120 8.21 -25.57 -5.77
C ASP A 120 7.06 -26.23 -5.02
N GLY A 121 6.15 -26.93 -5.71
CA GLY A 121 5.02 -27.64 -5.12
C GLY A 121 3.71 -27.34 -5.84
N ASP A 122 2.60 -27.55 -5.13
CA ASP A 122 1.27 -27.47 -5.70
C ASP A 122 0.98 -26.08 -6.29
N PRO A 123 0.19 -26.00 -7.37
CA PRO A 123 -0.31 -24.73 -7.86
C PRO A 123 -1.06 -24.02 -6.73
N LEU A 124 -0.71 -22.77 -6.50
CA LEU A 124 -1.50 -21.97 -5.57
C LEU A 124 -2.94 -21.87 -6.06
N PRO A 125 -3.93 -21.93 -5.16
CA PRO A 125 -5.29 -21.58 -5.54
C PRO A 125 -5.21 -20.27 -6.32
N ASN A 126 -5.73 -20.28 -7.53
CA ASN A 126 -5.94 -19.05 -8.26
C ASN A 126 -6.94 -18.27 -7.40
N LEU A 127 -6.41 -17.43 -6.51
CA LEU A 127 -7.11 -16.24 -6.13
C LEU A 127 -7.10 -15.40 -7.41
N ALA A 128 -7.85 -15.87 -8.41
CA ALA A 128 -8.23 -15.03 -9.50
C ALA A 128 -8.90 -13.84 -8.80
N ARG A 129 -8.11 -12.81 -8.53
CA ARG A 129 -8.69 -11.50 -8.76
C ARG A 129 -9.29 -11.70 -10.13
N ASP A 130 -10.60 -11.57 -10.22
CA ASP A 130 -11.22 -11.47 -11.52
C ASP A 130 -10.49 -10.32 -12.20
N ALA A 131 -9.39 -10.70 -12.88
CA ALA A 131 -8.54 -9.79 -13.63
C ALA A 131 -9.26 -9.37 -14.92
N SER A 132 -10.57 -9.48 -14.90
CA SER A 132 -11.43 -8.88 -15.92
C SER A 132 -11.43 -7.36 -15.81
N GLY A 133 -10.72 -6.78 -14.80
CA GLY A 133 -10.51 -5.32 -14.75
C GLY A 133 -11.82 -4.52 -14.99
N ASP A 134 -12.99 -5.10 -14.67
CA ASP A 134 -14.23 -4.33 -14.79
C ASP A 134 -14.19 -3.26 -13.70
N PRO A 135 -13.82 -2.01 -14.06
CA PRO A 135 -13.72 -0.94 -13.09
C PRO A 135 -15.06 -0.65 -12.41
N ARG A 136 -16.19 -1.13 -12.98
CA ARG A 136 -17.53 -0.81 -12.49
C ARG A 136 -17.79 -1.37 -11.10
N SER A 137 -17.42 -2.62 -10.83
CA SER A 137 -17.57 -3.24 -9.51
C SER A 137 -16.70 -2.55 -8.46
N TYR A 138 -15.46 -2.23 -8.82
CA TYR A 138 -14.54 -1.50 -7.95
C TYR A 138 -14.98 -0.06 -7.73
N THR A 139 -15.55 0.60 -8.74
CA THR A 139 -16.07 1.97 -8.62
C THR A 139 -17.20 2.04 -7.60
N VAL A 140 -18.14 1.09 -7.63
CA VAL A 140 -19.23 1.03 -6.64
C VAL A 140 -18.71 0.89 -5.21
N LEU A 141 -17.73 0.01 -5.01
CA LEU A 141 -17.10 -0.18 -3.68
C LEU A 141 -16.34 1.07 -3.23
N LEU A 142 -15.63 1.72 -4.15
CA LEU A 142 -14.91 2.96 -3.86
C LEU A 142 -15.87 4.12 -3.54
N GLU A 143 -16.94 4.27 -4.29
CA GLU A 143 -18.00 5.25 -4.02
C GLU A 143 -18.64 5.02 -2.64
N GLN A 144 -18.86 3.75 -2.27
CA GLN A 144 -19.35 3.42 -0.93
C GLN A 144 -18.33 3.80 0.15
N ALA A 145 -17.04 3.51 -0.06
CA ALA A 145 -15.98 3.89 0.87
C ALA A 145 -15.89 5.41 1.07
N VAL A 146 -16.08 6.20 0.01
CA VAL A 146 -16.14 7.67 0.08
C VAL A 146 -17.30 8.12 0.97
N ARG A 147 -18.50 7.53 0.77
CA ARG A 147 -19.69 7.85 1.57
C ARG A 147 -19.54 7.43 3.03
N ASP A 148 -18.97 6.26 3.28
CA ASP A 148 -18.69 5.74 4.65
C ASP A 148 -17.68 6.62 5.41
N ALA A 149 -16.77 7.26 4.67
CA ALA A 149 -15.87 8.27 5.22
C ALA A 149 -16.54 9.63 5.53
N GLY A 150 -17.85 9.76 5.25
CA GLY A 150 -18.62 10.98 5.46
C GLY A 150 -18.39 12.06 4.39
N VAL A 151 -17.89 11.66 3.21
CA VAL A 151 -17.64 12.57 2.09
C VAL A 151 -18.79 12.44 1.08
N ALA A 152 -19.40 13.57 0.71
CA ALA A 152 -20.41 13.62 -0.32
C ALA A 152 -19.78 13.38 -1.70
N LEU A 153 -20.44 12.61 -2.56
CA LEU A 153 -20.01 12.39 -3.93
C LEU A 153 -21.09 12.94 -4.89
N ARG A 154 -20.67 13.73 -5.86
CA ARG A 154 -21.54 14.35 -6.86
C ARG A 154 -20.95 14.21 -8.25
N ASP A 155 -21.82 13.98 -9.23
CA ASP A 155 -21.46 14.12 -10.64
C ASP A 155 -21.62 15.59 -11.07
N ALA A 156 -20.72 16.03 -11.95
CA ALA A 156 -20.75 17.36 -12.55
C ALA A 156 -20.62 17.24 -14.07
N ASP A 157 -21.29 18.11 -14.80
CA ASP A 157 -21.24 18.13 -16.26
C ASP A 157 -20.04 18.93 -16.79
N ASP A 158 -19.52 19.84 -15.99
CA ASP A 158 -18.34 20.64 -16.27
C ASP A 158 -17.57 20.95 -14.98
N LEU A 159 -16.25 20.88 -15.04
CA LEU A 159 -15.32 21.19 -13.96
C LEU A 159 -14.12 22.04 -14.46
N ASP A 160 -14.37 22.96 -15.38
CA ASP A 160 -13.33 23.85 -15.95
C ASP A 160 -12.12 23.09 -16.50
N GLY A 161 -12.36 21.94 -17.13
CA GLY A 161 -11.32 21.07 -17.72
C GLY A 161 -10.69 20.07 -16.73
N ALA A 162 -11.08 20.05 -15.46
CA ALA A 162 -10.69 19.02 -14.52
C ALA A 162 -11.56 17.76 -14.65
N HIS A 163 -11.00 16.60 -14.37
CA HIS A 163 -11.75 15.33 -14.30
C HIS A 163 -12.48 15.14 -12.96
N GLY A 164 -11.91 15.69 -11.88
CA GLY A 164 -12.48 15.67 -10.55
C GLY A 164 -11.98 16.84 -9.72
N VAL A 165 -12.67 17.12 -8.63
CA VAL A 165 -12.29 18.17 -7.66
C VAL A 165 -12.68 17.70 -6.26
N SER A 166 -11.72 17.72 -5.33
CA SER A 166 -11.96 17.53 -3.92
C SER A 166 -12.21 18.88 -3.24
N LEU A 167 -13.41 19.06 -2.73
CA LEU A 167 -13.82 20.19 -1.89
C LEU A 167 -13.97 19.69 -0.42
N PRO A 168 -13.97 20.56 0.59
CA PRO A 168 -14.15 20.13 1.98
C PRO A 168 -15.42 19.28 2.18
N GLY A 169 -15.23 17.96 2.40
CA GLY A 169 -16.31 17.00 2.61
C GLY A 169 -17.15 16.66 1.36
N CYS A 170 -16.69 17.02 0.16
CA CYS A 170 -17.39 16.72 -1.07
C CYS A 170 -16.40 16.48 -2.21
N ILE A 171 -16.59 15.41 -2.95
CA ILE A 171 -15.88 15.11 -4.20
C ILE A 171 -16.86 15.32 -5.36
N GLN A 172 -16.41 16.03 -6.39
CA GLN A 172 -17.12 16.16 -7.66
C GLN A 172 -16.34 15.44 -8.75
N ILE A 173 -17.02 14.64 -9.58
CA ILE A 173 -16.43 13.88 -10.68
C ILE A 173 -17.17 14.24 -11.97
N LEU A 174 -16.43 14.44 -13.05
CA LEU A 174 -16.99 14.74 -14.36
C LEU A 174 -17.81 13.54 -14.85
N SER A 175 -19.11 13.78 -15.18
CA SER A 175 -20.09 12.75 -15.56
C SER A 175 -19.73 12.01 -16.85
N SER A 176 -18.98 12.66 -17.76
CA SER A 176 -18.62 12.13 -19.08
C SER A 176 -17.41 11.18 -19.07
N LEU A 177 -16.78 10.92 -17.92
CA LEU A 177 -15.60 10.06 -17.85
C LEU A 177 -15.92 8.60 -18.18
N GLY A 178 -15.01 7.96 -18.91
CA GLY A 178 -14.99 6.50 -19.05
C GLY A 178 -14.76 5.80 -17.70
N ALA A 179 -15.18 4.54 -17.61
CA ALA A 179 -15.21 3.81 -16.33
C ALA A 179 -13.83 3.72 -15.66
N CYS A 180 -12.74 3.52 -16.42
CA CYS A 180 -11.38 3.46 -15.86
C CYS A 180 -10.91 4.82 -15.35
N ASP A 181 -11.17 5.89 -16.12
CA ASP A 181 -10.78 7.24 -15.73
C ASP A 181 -11.60 7.74 -14.55
N ARG A 182 -12.90 7.40 -14.49
CA ARG A 182 -13.75 7.69 -13.32
C ARG A 182 -13.20 7.03 -12.05
N PHE A 183 -12.83 5.76 -12.12
CA PHE A 183 -12.26 5.04 -10.99
C PHE A 183 -10.95 5.67 -10.52
N ALA A 184 -10.03 5.95 -11.46
CA ALA A 184 -8.74 6.55 -11.16
C ALA A 184 -8.88 7.96 -10.57
N THR A 185 -9.74 8.79 -11.16
CA THR A 185 -10.04 10.14 -10.68
C THR A 185 -10.66 10.10 -9.28
N LEU A 186 -11.62 9.21 -9.03
CA LEU A 186 -12.23 9.06 -7.71
C LEU A 186 -11.21 8.61 -6.66
N ALA A 187 -10.29 7.69 -7.01
CA ALA A 187 -9.22 7.29 -6.11
C ALA A 187 -8.27 8.44 -5.78
N HIS A 188 -7.96 9.30 -6.77
CA HIS A 188 -7.13 10.50 -6.60
C HIS A 188 -7.82 11.53 -5.68
N GLU A 189 -9.08 11.89 -5.95
CA GLU A 189 -9.80 12.86 -5.15
C GLU A 189 -10.08 12.35 -3.72
N PHE A 190 -10.31 11.06 -3.56
CA PHE A 190 -10.47 10.46 -2.24
C PHE A 190 -9.15 10.43 -1.47
N ALA A 191 -8.02 10.25 -2.14
CA ALA A 191 -6.71 10.41 -1.52
C ALA A 191 -6.51 11.82 -0.97
N HIS A 192 -6.94 12.87 -1.68
CA HIS A 192 -6.91 14.24 -1.15
C HIS A 192 -7.73 14.39 0.14
N GLU A 193 -8.91 13.78 0.23
CA GLU A 193 -9.73 13.80 1.45
C GLU A 193 -9.04 13.06 2.61
N LEU A 194 -8.42 11.90 2.35
CA LEU A 194 -7.75 11.11 3.37
C LEU A 194 -6.43 11.75 3.86
N LEU A 195 -5.65 12.32 2.93
CA LEU A 195 -4.29 12.81 3.21
C LEU A 195 -4.25 14.28 3.62
N HIS A 196 -5.12 15.11 3.02
CA HIS A 196 -4.91 16.55 3.04
C HIS A 196 -6.05 17.35 3.70
N ARG A 197 -7.13 16.69 4.11
CA ARG A 197 -8.28 17.35 4.74
C ARG A 197 -8.38 17.10 6.24
N ARG A 198 -7.82 16.02 6.75
CA ARG A 198 -7.89 15.60 8.15
C ARG A 198 -6.48 15.61 8.75
N GLY A 199 -6.18 16.55 9.64
CA GLY A 199 -4.95 16.59 10.43
C GLY A 199 -4.04 17.79 10.17
N ASP A 200 -3.15 18.05 11.15
CA ASP A 200 -2.21 19.17 11.15
C ASP A 200 -0.94 18.90 10.33
N ASP A 201 -0.70 17.63 9.95
CA ASP A 201 0.52 17.18 9.24
C ASP A 201 0.44 17.31 7.71
N ARG A 202 -0.46 18.13 7.22
CA ARG A 202 -0.65 18.35 5.78
C ARG A 202 0.57 19.04 5.17
N PRO A 203 1.17 18.51 4.06
CA PRO A 203 2.22 19.21 3.35
C PRO A 203 1.76 20.58 2.87
N THR A 204 2.58 21.60 3.06
CA THR A 204 2.29 22.97 2.59
C THR A 204 2.44 23.09 1.09
N CYS A 205 3.39 22.37 0.49
CA CYS A 205 3.66 22.36 -0.94
C CYS A 205 2.52 21.68 -1.73
N LYS A 206 1.95 22.40 -2.70
CA LYS A 206 0.89 21.86 -3.57
C LYS A 206 1.42 20.67 -4.38
N THR A 207 2.63 20.77 -4.94
CA THR A 207 3.24 19.70 -5.74
C THR A 207 3.33 18.39 -4.95
N VAL A 208 3.77 18.44 -3.70
CA VAL A 208 3.84 17.25 -2.83
C VAL A 208 2.45 16.63 -2.65
N ARG A 209 1.43 17.44 -2.37
CA ARG A 209 0.05 16.94 -2.20
C ARG A 209 -0.50 16.27 -3.45
N GLU A 210 -0.30 16.89 -4.61
CA GLU A 210 -0.74 16.29 -5.89
C GLU A 210 0.00 14.97 -6.14
N THR A 211 1.33 14.95 -5.92
CA THR A 211 2.13 13.74 -6.14
C THR A 211 1.76 12.63 -5.15
N GLU A 212 1.42 12.97 -3.89
CA GLU A 212 0.91 11.98 -2.92
C GLU A 212 -0.42 11.38 -3.36
N ALA A 213 -1.38 12.20 -3.80
CA ALA A 213 -2.67 11.73 -4.27
C ALA A 213 -2.55 10.88 -5.54
N GLU A 214 -1.70 11.30 -6.47
CA GLU A 214 -1.40 10.54 -7.70
C GLU A 214 -0.77 9.19 -7.37
N ALA A 215 0.18 9.13 -6.42
CA ALA A 215 0.80 7.88 -5.98
C ALA A 215 -0.24 6.91 -5.38
N VAL A 216 -1.17 7.40 -4.58
CA VAL A 216 -2.27 6.58 -4.04
C VAL A 216 -3.16 6.05 -5.17
N ALA A 217 -3.59 6.89 -6.10
CA ALA A 217 -4.40 6.47 -7.24
C ALA A 217 -3.69 5.41 -8.09
N HIS A 218 -2.38 5.60 -8.37
CA HIS A 218 -1.56 4.62 -9.08
C HIS A 218 -1.50 3.27 -8.35
N ILE A 219 -1.27 3.27 -7.04
CA ILE A 219 -1.25 2.05 -6.22
C ILE A 219 -2.60 1.33 -6.30
N VAL A 220 -3.70 2.05 -6.15
CA VAL A 220 -5.06 1.50 -6.18
C VAL A 220 -5.39 0.92 -7.56
N CYS A 221 -5.11 1.66 -8.63
CA CYS A 221 -5.29 1.20 -10.01
C CYS A 221 -4.44 -0.04 -10.31
N SER A 222 -3.16 -0.02 -9.92
CA SER A 222 -2.25 -1.16 -10.11
C SER A 222 -2.73 -2.41 -9.36
N ALA A 223 -3.24 -2.23 -8.14
CA ALA A 223 -3.72 -3.34 -7.31
C ALA A 223 -5.03 -3.96 -7.83
N THR A 224 -5.88 -3.17 -8.48
CA THR A 224 -7.16 -3.60 -9.06
C THR A 224 -7.05 -4.02 -10.52
N GLY A 225 -5.92 -3.75 -11.18
CA GLY A 225 -5.72 -4.00 -12.60
C GLY A 225 -6.42 -2.99 -13.52
N VAL A 226 -6.94 -1.91 -12.96
CA VAL A 226 -7.54 -0.80 -13.74
C VAL A 226 -6.42 0.00 -14.40
N GLN A 227 -6.56 0.28 -15.69
CA GLN A 227 -5.61 1.08 -16.45
C GLN A 227 -6.28 2.37 -16.90
N PRO A 228 -5.98 3.52 -16.27
CA PRO A 228 -6.47 4.82 -16.71
C PRO A 228 -5.80 5.24 -18.02
N SER A 229 -6.45 6.12 -18.76
CA SER A 229 -5.97 6.62 -20.07
C SER A 229 -4.69 7.43 -19.97
N VAL A 230 -4.42 8.03 -18.80
CA VAL A 230 -3.22 8.83 -18.52
C VAL A 230 -2.21 7.97 -17.77
N ALA A 231 -0.98 7.92 -18.27
CA ALA A 231 0.11 7.21 -17.61
C ALA A 231 0.51 7.90 -16.29
N ALA A 232 1.01 7.09 -15.35
CA ALA A 232 1.48 7.57 -14.05
C ALA A 232 2.54 8.67 -14.19
N SER A 233 2.45 9.66 -13.31
CA SER A 233 3.36 10.79 -13.21
C SER A 233 4.74 10.37 -12.68
N ASP A 234 5.72 11.24 -12.87
CA ASP A 234 7.02 11.12 -12.19
C ASP A 234 6.87 11.48 -10.70
N TYR A 235 7.18 10.53 -9.82
CA TYR A 235 7.04 10.68 -8.37
C TYR A 235 8.22 11.37 -7.69
N ILE A 236 9.17 11.93 -8.45
CA ILE A 236 10.31 12.72 -7.91
C ILE A 236 9.81 13.87 -7.03
N GLY A 237 8.63 14.43 -7.33
CA GLY A 237 7.98 15.46 -6.53
C GLY A 237 7.67 15.08 -5.06
N LEU A 238 7.76 13.80 -4.68
CA LEU A 238 7.66 13.39 -3.27
C LEU A 238 8.91 13.75 -2.46
N TYR A 239 10.03 13.96 -3.13
CA TYR A 239 11.27 14.37 -2.51
C TYR A 239 11.40 15.90 -2.56
N ASP A 240 11.12 16.55 -1.44
CA ASP A 240 11.23 18.00 -1.26
C ASP A 240 12.53 18.35 -0.52
N GLY A 241 13.64 17.73 -0.91
CA GLY A 241 14.97 17.99 -0.35
C GLY A 241 15.22 17.44 1.05
N SER A 242 14.28 16.66 1.62
CA SER A 242 14.38 16.08 2.97
C SER A 242 14.00 14.61 2.99
N ALA A 243 14.90 13.78 3.54
CA ALA A 243 14.65 12.36 3.77
C ALA A 243 13.47 12.11 4.73
N ASP A 244 13.29 12.96 5.75
CA ASP A 244 12.19 12.85 6.71
C ASP A 244 10.86 13.19 6.06
N THR A 245 10.81 14.21 5.21
CA THR A 245 9.61 14.55 4.42
C THR A 245 9.21 13.42 3.51
N LEU A 246 10.16 12.82 2.79
CA LEU A 246 9.91 11.65 1.94
C LEU A 246 9.37 10.47 2.77
N ARG A 247 9.99 10.16 3.90
CA ARG A 247 9.55 9.08 4.79
C ARG A 247 8.11 9.28 5.29
N ALA A 248 7.78 10.52 5.68
CA ALA A 248 6.44 10.88 6.11
C ALA A 248 5.42 10.75 4.96
N SER A 249 5.76 11.22 3.74
CA SER A 249 4.92 11.07 2.55
C SER A 249 4.67 9.60 2.22
N LEU A 250 5.70 8.75 2.21
CA LEU A 250 5.55 7.32 1.91
C LEU A 250 4.66 6.60 2.95
N ALA A 251 4.77 6.97 4.23
CA ALA A 251 3.92 6.41 5.28
C ALA A 251 2.45 6.83 5.09
N ARG A 252 2.18 8.10 4.76
CA ARG A 252 0.83 8.62 4.48
C ARG A 252 0.21 7.95 3.24
N ILE A 253 0.96 7.89 2.13
CA ILE A 253 0.54 7.23 0.88
C ILE A 253 0.13 5.78 1.17
N GLN A 254 0.95 5.04 1.90
CA GLN A 254 0.67 3.65 2.24
C GLN A 254 -0.61 3.52 3.09
N ALA A 255 -0.79 4.38 4.09
CA ALA A 255 -1.98 4.36 4.94
C ALA A 255 -3.26 4.64 4.14
N ALA A 256 -3.25 5.66 3.28
CA ALA A 256 -4.39 5.99 2.43
C ALA A 256 -4.68 4.90 1.39
N ALA A 257 -3.66 4.40 0.70
CA ALA A 257 -3.81 3.32 -0.27
C ALA A 257 -4.37 2.05 0.39
N ARG A 258 -3.90 1.70 1.59
CA ARG A 258 -4.43 0.59 2.36
C ARG A 258 -5.90 0.77 2.70
N THR A 259 -6.29 1.95 3.19
CA THR A 259 -7.69 2.25 3.51
C THR A 259 -8.60 2.03 2.29
N ILE A 260 -8.20 2.52 1.12
CA ILE A 260 -8.94 2.35 -0.11
C ILE A 260 -8.96 0.88 -0.54
N LEU A 261 -7.82 0.20 -0.52
CA LEU A 261 -7.71 -1.20 -0.96
C LEU A 261 -8.45 -2.17 -0.05
N ASP A 262 -8.46 -1.94 1.26
CA ASP A 262 -9.24 -2.75 2.21
C ASP A 262 -10.75 -2.65 1.93
N ALA A 263 -11.22 -1.48 1.46
CA ALA A 263 -12.61 -1.29 1.07
C ALA A 263 -12.94 -1.90 -0.30
N VAL A 264 -12.06 -1.70 -1.30
CA VAL A 264 -12.32 -2.05 -2.71
C VAL A 264 -12.01 -3.52 -3.01
N VAL A 265 -10.93 -4.07 -2.44
CA VAL A 265 -10.51 -5.46 -2.70
C VAL A 265 -11.09 -6.42 -1.65
N GLY A 266 -11.61 -5.88 -0.56
CA GLY A 266 -12.18 -6.64 0.54
C GLY A 266 -11.13 -7.33 1.41
N GLN A 267 -11.57 -7.82 2.58
CA GLN A 267 -10.77 -8.72 3.41
C GLN A 267 -10.80 -10.16 2.84
N GLY A 268 -10.45 -10.30 1.57
CA GLY A 268 -10.36 -11.60 0.91
C GLY A 268 -9.33 -12.48 1.61
N GLY A 269 -9.81 -13.33 2.51
CA GLY A 269 -9.06 -14.42 3.10
C GLY A 269 -8.16 -14.00 4.26
N THR A 270 -8.69 -13.97 5.46
CA THR A 270 -7.96 -14.35 6.66
C THR A 270 -7.54 -15.80 6.50
N ALA A 271 -6.36 -16.03 5.92
CA ALA A 271 -5.67 -17.29 6.15
C ALA A 271 -5.07 -17.19 7.56
N SER A 272 -5.78 -17.85 8.51
CA SER A 272 -5.27 -18.14 9.85
C SER A 272 -3.99 -18.96 9.78
#